data_ad03df623e342c1e21707f1b8ea18141
#
_entry.id   ad03df623e342c1e21707f1b8ea18141
#
_cell.length_a   1.000
_cell.length_b   1.000
_cell.length_c   1.000
_cell.angle_alpha   90.00
_cell.angle_beta   90.00
_cell.angle_gamma   90.00
#
_symmetry.space_group_name_H-M   'P 1'
#
loop_
_entity.id
_entity.type
_entity.pdbx_description
1 polymer ?
#
loop_
_entity_poly.entity_id
_entity_poly.type
_entity_poly.pdbx_seq_one_letter_code
_entity_poly.pdbx_strand_id
1 'polypeptide(L)'
;MAVSLSNFGLDAQFLTKLPKSDIGQAAVRALRYFGVDTSKVVYGPGRMGLYYLEKGASQRPSKVIYDRAYSAIALAESSDFDWDAILEGVDWFHFTGITPALSENLAAICMDMCKKVKEKGITISCDLNYRSSLWSEESAKATMVKLLPYVDVCVGNEEDAEKVLGIQSNDTDVETGKLNKSGYQEVAKRICEWFGCSKAAITLRESYSASRNGWSAMLFDAECQQAYFSKEYDIQVVDRVGGGDSFTAGLIYSLITAKSNQDAIEFATAASCLKHTMEGDFNRVTVEDVEKLIKSGGSGRVVR
;
A
#
# COMPACT_ATOMS: atom_id res chain seq x y z
N MET A 1 1.32 0.29 7.15
CA MET A 1 -0.10 0.61 6.89
C MET A 1 -0.97 0.47 8.15
N ALA A 2 -1.12 -0.69 8.80
CA ALA A 2 -1.96 -0.84 10.00
C ALA A 2 -1.66 0.20 11.10
N VAL A 3 -0.38 0.51 11.35
CA VAL A 3 0.02 1.58 12.28
C VAL A 3 -0.52 2.95 11.87
N SER A 4 -0.53 3.27 10.57
CA SER A 4 -1.10 4.54 10.09
C SER A 4 -2.61 4.61 10.37
N LEU A 5 -3.34 3.53 10.06
CA LEU A 5 -4.80 3.47 10.29
C LEU A 5 -5.12 3.59 11.78
N SER A 6 -4.36 2.92 12.65
CA SER A 6 -4.51 3.05 14.09
C SER A 6 -4.24 4.48 14.59
N ASN A 7 -3.17 5.14 14.08
CA ASN A 7 -2.88 6.54 14.39
C ASN A 7 -3.95 7.51 13.87
N PHE A 8 -4.68 7.13 12.83
CA PHE A 8 -5.83 7.88 12.32
C PHE A 8 -7.14 7.62 13.08
N GLY A 9 -7.09 6.75 14.11
CA GLY A 9 -8.23 6.45 15.00
C GLY A 9 -9.17 5.35 14.49
N LEU A 10 -8.74 4.52 13.53
CA LEU A 10 -9.49 3.34 13.11
C LEU A 10 -9.05 2.09 13.89
N ASP A 11 -9.96 1.16 14.08
CA ASP A 11 -9.67 -0.16 14.62
C ASP A 11 -8.94 -1.00 13.57
N ALA A 12 -7.60 -0.98 13.63
CA ALA A 12 -6.75 -1.65 12.68
C ALA A 12 -6.26 -3.00 13.21
N GLN A 13 -6.60 -4.08 12.50
CA GLN A 13 -6.13 -5.44 12.79
C GLN A 13 -5.04 -5.85 11.80
N PHE A 14 -4.00 -6.51 12.28
CA PHE A 14 -2.92 -7.04 11.44
C PHE A 14 -2.93 -8.56 11.40
N LEU A 15 -3.11 -9.11 10.20
CA LEU A 15 -3.12 -10.54 9.95
C LEU A 15 -1.79 -10.99 9.34
N THR A 16 -1.12 -11.95 9.99
CA THR A 16 0.12 -12.57 9.49
C THR A 16 0.40 -13.88 10.22
N LYS A 17 1.42 -14.62 9.77
CA LYS A 17 1.97 -15.78 10.50
C LYS A 17 3.41 -15.47 10.90
N LEU A 18 3.74 -15.64 12.18
CA LEU A 18 5.03 -15.34 12.78
C LEU A 18 5.66 -16.59 13.42
N PRO A 19 6.99 -16.65 13.57
CA PRO A 19 7.63 -17.71 14.34
C PRO A 19 7.32 -17.59 15.83
N LYS A 20 7.24 -18.74 16.52
CA LYS A 20 7.16 -18.80 17.99
C LYS A 20 8.54 -18.51 18.61
N SER A 21 8.96 -17.26 18.56
CA SER A 21 10.28 -16.83 19.05
C SER A 21 10.21 -15.42 19.64
N ASP A 22 11.26 -15.01 20.36
CA ASP A 22 11.36 -13.65 20.91
C ASP A 22 11.32 -12.57 19.83
N ILE A 23 11.87 -12.87 18.64
CA ILE A 23 11.82 -11.94 17.49
C ILE A 23 10.37 -11.78 16.99
N GLY A 24 9.61 -12.89 16.89
CA GLY A 24 8.18 -12.84 16.56
C GLY A 24 7.38 -12.05 17.60
N GLN A 25 7.66 -12.27 18.88
CA GLN A 25 7.04 -11.49 19.96
C GLN A 25 7.43 -10.01 19.93
N ALA A 26 8.67 -9.67 19.56
CA ALA A 26 9.10 -8.29 19.43
C ALA A 26 8.31 -7.57 18.32
N ALA A 27 8.07 -8.23 17.18
CA ALA A 27 7.24 -7.68 16.12
C ALA A 27 5.80 -7.38 16.59
N VAL A 28 5.19 -8.32 17.30
CA VAL A 28 3.84 -8.13 17.88
C VAL A 28 3.82 -6.97 18.88
N ARG A 29 4.82 -6.87 19.76
CA ARG A 29 4.90 -5.77 20.74
C ARG A 29 5.05 -4.41 20.03
N ALA A 30 5.84 -4.35 18.94
CA ALA A 30 6.01 -3.14 18.17
C ALA A 30 4.69 -2.67 17.53
N LEU A 31 3.87 -3.58 17.01
CA LEU A 31 2.54 -3.25 16.47
C LEU A 31 1.57 -2.81 17.58
N ARG A 32 1.53 -3.54 18.71
CA ARG A 32 0.68 -3.20 19.86
C ARG A 32 1.02 -1.86 20.49
N TYR A 33 2.29 -1.47 20.48
CA TYR A 33 2.70 -0.13 20.95
C TYR A 33 1.97 1.00 20.23
N PHE A 34 1.60 0.79 18.96
CA PHE A 34 0.82 1.73 18.15
C PHE A 34 -0.68 1.41 18.13
N GLY A 35 -1.19 0.58 19.02
CA GLY A 35 -2.62 0.28 19.12
C GLY A 35 -3.15 -0.69 18.06
N VAL A 36 -2.29 -1.31 17.25
CA VAL A 36 -2.74 -2.29 16.25
C VAL A 36 -3.19 -3.58 16.93
N ASP A 37 -4.38 -4.07 16.59
CA ASP A 37 -4.86 -5.38 17.05
C ASP A 37 -4.06 -6.50 16.37
N THR A 38 -3.48 -7.34 17.19
CA THR A 38 -2.69 -8.52 16.79
C THR A 38 -3.31 -9.84 17.21
N SER A 39 -4.59 -9.84 17.60
CA SER A 39 -5.30 -11.02 18.12
C SER A 39 -5.39 -12.16 17.09
N LYS A 40 -5.38 -11.80 15.80
CA LYS A 40 -5.44 -12.75 14.68
C LYS A 40 -4.06 -13.11 14.08
N VAL A 41 -2.96 -12.69 14.72
CA VAL A 41 -1.62 -13.14 14.34
C VAL A 41 -1.46 -14.61 14.67
N VAL A 42 -1.15 -15.41 13.66
CA VAL A 42 -0.93 -16.84 13.78
C VAL A 42 0.54 -17.13 14.08
N TYR A 43 0.82 -18.17 14.84
CA TYR A 43 2.18 -18.61 15.15
C TYR A 43 2.45 -20.01 14.62
N GLY A 44 3.57 -20.19 13.94
CA GLY A 44 3.93 -21.49 13.36
C GLY A 44 5.41 -21.66 13.07
N PRO A 45 5.78 -22.74 12.38
CA PRO A 45 7.15 -22.99 11.95
C PRO A 45 7.62 -21.93 10.97
N GLY A 46 8.93 -21.87 10.78
CA GLY A 46 9.60 -20.90 9.93
C GLY A 46 10.35 -19.84 10.74
N ARG A 47 10.97 -18.91 10.04
CA ARG A 47 11.74 -17.80 10.62
C ARG A 47 11.03 -16.47 10.44
N MET A 48 11.54 -15.41 11.07
CA MET A 48 11.13 -14.04 10.74
C MET A 48 11.61 -13.70 9.34
N GLY A 49 10.71 -13.17 8.51
CA GLY A 49 11.11 -12.52 7.26
C GLY A 49 11.78 -11.18 7.55
N LEU A 50 12.88 -10.90 6.86
CA LEU A 50 13.67 -9.69 7.06
C LEU A 50 13.88 -8.96 5.73
N TYR A 51 14.22 -7.70 5.82
CA TYR A 51 14.87 -6.96 4.76
C TYR A 51 15.98 -6.06 5.35
N TYR A 52 16.94 -5.75 4.53
CA TYR A 52 18.05 -4.87 4.89
C TYR A 52 18.03 -3.67 3.95
N LEU A 53 18.00 -2.48 4.51
CA LEU A 53 17.98 -1.24 3.75
C LEU A 53 19.31 -0.50 3.91
N GLU A 54 20.01 -0.29 2.80
CA GLU A 54 21.06 0.71 2.69
C GLU A 54 20.44 2.01 2.16
N LYS A 55 20.42 3.05 3.00
CA LYS A 55 19.85 4.35 2.59
C LYS A 55 20.72 5.03 1.54
N GLY A 56 20.09 5.45 0.47
CA GLY A 56 20.71 6.30 -0.54
C GLY A 56 20.77 7.76 -0.11
N ALA A 57 21.63 8.50 -0.80
CA ALA A 57 21.73 9.96 -0.62
C ALA A 57 22.22 10.59 -1.92
N SER A 58 21.66 11.74 -2.28
CA SER A 58 22.03 12.48 -3.50
C SER A 58 21.95 11.60 -4.76
N GLN A 59 23.06 11.29 -5.40
CA GLN A 59 23.13 10.45 -6.61
C GLN A 59 23.20 8.95 -6.31
N ARG A 60 23.49 8.54 -5.07
CA ARG A 60 23.59 7.14 -4.69
C ARG A 60 22.20 6.60 -4.35
N PRO A 61 21.64 5.63 -5.12
CA PRO A 61 20.33 5.07 -4.85
C PRO A 61 20.31 4.26 -3.55
N SER A 62 19.12 4.13 -2.95
CA SER A 62 18.89 3.18 -1.87
C SER A 62 18.95 1.74 -2.41
N LYS A 63 19.47 0.81 -1.60
CA LYS A 63 19.51 -0.61 -1.92
C LYS A 63 18.75 -1.41 -0.87
N VAL A 64 17.86 -2.29 -1.32
CA VAL A 64 17.11 -3.18 -0.43
C VAL A 64 17.47 -4.63 -0.75
N ILE A 65 17.82 -5.39 0.28
CA ILE A 65 18.05 -6.84 0.20
C ILE A 65 16.94 -7.51 0.99
N TYR A 66 16.11 -8.31 0.30
CA TYR A 66 15.02 -9.05 0.92
C TYR A 66 15.49 -10.45 1.31
N ASP A 67 15.16 -10.84 2.53
CA ASP A 67 15.39 -12.17 3.09
C ASP A 67 14.05 -12.72 3.63
N ARG A 68 13.15 -13.10 2.71
CA ARG A 68 11.75 -13.51 2.98
C ARG A 68 11.51 -15.00 2.77
N ALA A 69 12.38 -15.70 2.07
CA ALA A 69 12.23 -17.13 1.84
C ALA A 69 12.17 -17.90 3.17
N TYR A 70 11.32 -18.93 3.23
CA TYR A 70 11.12 -19.76 4.44
C TYR A 70 10.71 -18.98 5.69
N SER A 71 10.20 -17.76 5.56
CA SER A 71 9.56 -17.06 6.66
C SER A 71 8.28 -17.77 7.05
N ALA A 72 7.85 -17.61 8.31
CA ALA A 72 6.64 -18.27 8.81
C ALA A 72 5.43 -17.97 7.92
N ILE A 73 5.29 -16.70 7.44
CA ILE A 73 4.19 -16.35 6.52
C ILE A 73 4.38 -16.99 5.14
N ALA A 74 5.60 -17.10 4.60
CA ALA A 74 5.82 -17.75 3.30
C ALA A 74 5.49 -19.26 3.34
N LEU A 75 5.52 -19.88 4.53
CA LEU A 75 5.15 -21.26 4.80
C LEU A 75 3.70 -21.41 5.29
N ALA A 76 2.86 -20.38 5.11
CA ALA A 76 1.48 -20.47 5.55
C ALA A 76 0.66 -21.45 4.71
N GLU A 77 -0.30 -22.10 5.37
CA GLU A 77 -1.28 -22.99 4.79
C GLU A 77 -2.70 -22.43 5.00
N SER A 78 -3.66 -22.81 4.17
CA SER A 78 -5.05 -22.34 4.27
C SER A 78 -5.67 -22.66 5.65
N SER A 79 -5.26 -23.76 6.27
CA SER A 79 -5.70 -24.16 7.61
C SER A 79 -5.20 -23.27 8.75
N ASP A 80 -4.22 -22.41 8.49
CA ASP A 80 -3.72 -21.46 9.49
C ASP A 80 -4.72 -20.32 9.77
N PHE A 81 -5.67 -20.06 8.85
CA PHE A 81 -6.55 -18.90 8.89
C PHE A 81 -8.02 -19.31 9.01
N ASP A 82 -8.63 -19.02 10.14
CA ASP A 82 -10.08 -19.10 10.33
C ASP A 82 -10.72 -17.80 9.81
N TRP A 83 -11.11 -17.81 8.53
CA TRP A 83 -11.66 -16.62 7.87
C TRP A 83 -12.97 -16.14 8.49
N ASP A 84 -13.78 -17.02 9.05
CA ASP A 84 -15.04 -16.61 9.68
C ASP A 84 -14.76 -15.81 10.95
N ALA A 85 -13.83 -16.28 11.78
CA ALA A 85 -13.40 -15.56 12.97
C ALA A 85 -12.55 -14.31 12.65
N ILE A 86 -11.78 -14.31 11.54
CA ILE A 86 -10.96 -13.17 11.13
C ILE A 86 -11.83 -12.03 10.59
N LEU A 87 -12.87 -12.35 9.84
CA LEU A 87 -13.71 -11.38 9.14
C LEU A 87 -14.93 -10.92 9.98
N GLU A 88 -15.06 -11.35 11.22
CA GLU A 88 -16.12 -10.90 12.11
C GLU A 88 -15.94 -9.41 12.46
N GLY A 89 -16.94 -8.58 12.14
CA GLY A 89 -16.92 -7.14 12.41
C GLY A 89 -15.95 -6.33 11.55
N VAL A 90 -15.46 -6.90 10.43
CA VAL A 90 -14.56 -6.23 9.51
C VAL A 90 -15.36 -5.50 8.42
N ASP A 91 -15.09 -4.22 8.22
CA ASP A 91 -15.71 -3.40 7.16
C ASP A 91 -14.82 -3.27 5.92
N TRP A 92 -13.49 -3.40 6.11
CA TRP A 92 -12.51 -3.21 5.04
C TRP A 92 -11.36 -4.19 5.17
N PHE A 93 -11.02 -4.88 4.09
CA PHE A 93 -9.87 -5.76 4.01
C PHE A 93 -8.85 -5.23 3.01
N HIS A 94 -7.59 -5.19 3.41
CA HIS A 94 -6.50 -4.80 2.50
C HIS A 94 -5.45 -5.89 2.40
N PHE A 95 -4.96 -6.12 1.19
CA PHE A 95 -3.76 -6.92 0.94
C PHE A 95 -2.83 -6.25 -0.07
N THR A 96 -1.59 -6.67 -0.09
CA THR A 96 -0.58 -6.21 -1.04
C THR A 96 -0.17 -7.33 -1.98
N GLY A 97 0.18 -7.01 -3.23
CA GLY A 97 0.70 -7.96 -4.22
C GLY A 97 1.99 -8.67 -3.79
N ILE A 98 2.66 -8.19 -2.73
CA ILE A 98 3.77 -8.92 -2.12
C ILE A 98 3.29 -10.25 -1.50
N THR A 99 2.10 -10.28 -0.91
CA THR A 99 1.60 -11.47 -0.20
C THR A 99 1.48 -12.69 -1.12
N PRO A 100 0.74 -12.64 -2.25
CA PRO A 100 0.66 -13.78 -3.17
C PRO A 100 1.99 -14.10 -3.87
N ALA A 101 2.94 -13.17 -3.90
CA ALA A 101 4.26 -13.37 -4.49
C ALA A 101 5.22 -14.21 -3.62
N LEU A 102 4.92 -14.39 -2.32
CA LEU A 102 5.81 -15.11 -1.39
C LEU A 102 5.79 -16.62 -1.58
N SER A 103 4.68 -17.20 -2.00
CA SER A 103 4.54 -18.63 -2.31
C SER A 103 3.24 -18.93 -3.08
N GLU A 104 3.19 -20.08 -3.76
CA GLU A 104 1.98 -20.56 -4.44
C GLU A 104 0.82 -20.78 -3.44
N ASN A 105 1.13 -21.28 -2.26
CA ASN A 105 0.14 -21.44 -1.19
C ASN A 105 -0.47 -20.09 -0.79
N LEU A 106 0.35 -19.06 -0.64
CA LEU A 106 -0.16 -17.71 -0.31
C LEU A 106 -0.97 -17.11 -1.45
N ALA A 107 -0.64 -17.38 -2.70
CA ALA A 107 -1.47 -16.97 -3.83
C ALA A 107 -2.86 -17.65 -3.77
N ALA A 108 -2.91 -18.94 -3.41
CA ALA A 108 -4.18 -19.65 -3.21
C ALA A 108 -4.96 -19.12 -1.99
N ILE A 109 -4.27 -18.87 -0.87
CA ILE A 109 -4.85 -18.27 0.34
C ILE A 109 -5.44 -16.88 0.04
N CYS A 110 -4.73 -16.04 -0.73
CA CYS A 110 -5.24 -14.74 -1.15
C CYS A 110 -6.51 -14.87 -2.01
N MET A 111 -6.58 -15.88 -2.87
CA MET A 111 -7.78 -16.14 -3.66
C MET A 111 -8.97 -16.56 -2.79
N ASP A 112 -8.77 -17.48 -1.86
CA ASP A 112 -9.82 -17.92 -0.94
C ASP A 112 -10.28 -16.77 -0.02
N MET A 113 -9.34 -15.97 0.45
CA MET A 113 -9.60 -14.75 1.21
C MET A 113 -10.48 -13.78 0.40
N CYS A 114 -10.09 -13.43 -0.84
CA CYS A 114 -10.85 -12.51 -1.67
C CYS A 114 -12.30 -12.97 -1.87
N LYS A 115 -12.53 -14.26 -2.12
CA LYS A 115 -13.89 -14.84 -2.24
C LYS A 115 -14.68 -14.63 -0.96
N LYS A 116 -14.13 -15.05 0.19
CA LYS A 116 -14.82 -14.99 1.48
C LYS A 116 -15.11 -13.56 1.93
N VAL A 117 -14.17 -12.64 1.72
CA VAL A 117 -14.36 -11.20 2.00
C VAL A 117 -15.51 -10.65 1.14
N LYS A 118 -15.54 -11.00 -0.16
CA LYS A 118 -16.58 -10.53 -1.08
C LYS A 118 -17.95 -11.14 -0.76
N GLU A 119 -18.02 -12.43 -0.38
CA GLU A 119 -19.25 -13.10 0.07
C GLU A 119 -19.88 -12.42 1.29
N LYS A 120 -19.06 -11.83 2.17
CA LYS A 120 -19.51 -11.07 3.34
C LYS A 120 -19.84 -9.59 3.04
N GLY A 121 -19.68 -9.13 1.80
CA GLY A 121 -19.92 -7.75 1.40
C GLY A 121 -18.90 -6.73 1.93
N ILE A 122 -17.72 -7.21 2.35
CA ILE A 122 -16.64 -6.37 2.88
C ILE A 122 -15.88 -5.74 1.72
N THR A 123 -15.51 -4.48 1.84
CA THR A 123 -14.71 -3.77 0.84
C THR A 123 -13.28 -4.29 0.80
N ILE A 124 -12.77 -4.55 -0.41
CA ILE A 124 -11.39 -5.03 -0.62
C ILE A 124 -10.56 -3.94 -1.31
N SER A 125 -9.39 -3.65 -0.74
CA SER A 125 -8.37 -2.88 -1.43
C SER A 125 -7.09 -3.68 -1.65
N CYS A 126 -6.38 -3.40 -2.73
CA CYS A 126 -5.10 -4.02 -3.06
C CYS A 126 -4.09 -2.97 -3.51
N ASP A 127 -2.87 -3.02 -2.96
CA ASP A 127 -1.69 -2.35 -3.53
C ASP A 127 -0.95 -3.36 -4.42
N LEU A 128 -0.81 -3.07 -5.71
CA LEU A 128 -0.15 -3.95 -6.71
C LEU A 128 1.28 -4.28 -6.32
N ASN A 129 2.02 -3.29 -5.86
CA ASN A 129 3.29 -3.39 -5.14
C ASN A 129 4.26 -4.42 -5.74
N TYR A 130 4.51 -4.36 -7.04
CA TYR A 130 5.35 -5.31 -7.77
C TYR A 130 6.78 -5.34 -7.21
N ARG A 131 7.33 -6.53 -7.14
CA ARG A 131 8.74 -6.74 -6.74
C ARG A 131 9.36 -7.81 -7.63
N SER A 132 10.22 -7.39 -8.56
CA SER A 132 10.94 -8.29 -9.48
C SER A 132 11.81 -9.33 -8.77
N SER A 133 12.20 -9.08 -7.52
CA SER A 133 12.95 -10.04 -6.69
C SER A 133 12.10 -11.18 -6.12
N LEU A 134 10.77 -11.12 -6.22
CA LEU A 134 9.86 -12.15 -5.71
C LEU A 134 9.26 -13.02 -6.82
N TRP A 135 8.90 -12.43 -7.94
CA TRP A 135 8.29 -13.12 -9.06
C TRP A 135 8.52 -12.42 -10.40
N SER A 136 8.36 -13.15 -11.51
CA SER A 136 8.41 -12.56 -12.85
C SER A 136 7.14 -11.77 -13.16
N GLU A 137 7.21 -10.92 -14.19
CA GLU A 137 6.04 -10.15 -14.67
C GLU A 137 4.91 -11.09 -15.13
N GLU A 138 5.25 -12.21 -15.79
CA GLU A 138 4.27 -13.20 -16.22
C GLU A 138 3.55 -13.86 -15.03
N SER A 139 4.30 -14.24 -13.99
CA SER A 139 3.73 -14.83 -12.78
C SER A 139 2.88 -13.83 -12.01
N ALA A 140 3.33 -12.57 -11.91
CA ALA A 140 2.59 -11.48 -11.31
C ALA A 140 1.27 -11.26 -12.04
N LYS A 141 1.30 -11.13 -13.36
CA LYS A 141 0.12 -10.96 -14.20
C LYS A 141 -0.84 -12.14 -14.07
N ALA A 142 -0.34 -13.38 -14.20
CA ALA A 142 -1.16 -14.58 -14.12
C ALA A 142 -1.91 -14.72 -12.79
N THR A 143 -1.35 -14.21 -11.70
CA THR A 143 -1.94 -14.23 -10.36
C THR A 143 -2.86 -13.04 -10.13
N MET A 144 -2.39 -11.82 -10.39
CA MET A 144 -3.14 -10.61 -10.06
C MET A 144 -4.39 -10.42 -10.92
N VAL A 145 -4.36 -10.83 -12.20
CA VAL A 145 -5.56 -10.83 -13.07
C VAL A 145 -6.71 -11.69 -12.51
N LYS A 146 -6.39 -12.72 -11.71
CA LYS A 146 -7.42 -13.53 -11.03
C LYS A 146 -7.92 -12.92 -9.73
N LEU A 147 -7.09 -12.15 -9.01
CA LEU A 147 -7.41 -11.53 -7.72
C LEU A 147 -8.16 -10.21 -7.90
N LEU A 148 -7.76 -9.38 -8.87
CA LEU A 148 -8.31 -8.03 -9.06
C LEU A 148 -9.82 -7.96 -9.33
N PRO A 149 -10.51 -8.94 -9.95
CA PRO A 149 -11.97 -8.93 -10.07
C PRO A 149 -12.72 -8.91 -8.73
N TYR A 150 -12.06 -9.20 -7.62
CA TYR A 150 -12.63 -9.10 -6.27
C TYR A 150 -12.32 -7.77 -5.59
N VAL A 151 -11.43 -6.94 -6.17
CA VAL A 151 -10.91 -5.72 -5.55
C VAL A 151 -11.79 -4.53 -5.89
N ASP A 152 -12.21 -3.79 -4.88
CA ASP A 152 -13.01 -2.57 -5.03
C ASP A 152 -12.12 -1.33 -5.24
N VAL A 153 -10.95 -1.26 -4.57
CA VAL A 153 -10.01 -0.15 -4.67
C VAL A 153 -8.61 -0.67 -5.00
N CYS A 154 -8.13 -0.39 -6.21
CA CYS A 154 -6.78 -0.74 -6.65
C CYS A 154 -5.83 0.42 -6.43
N VAL A 155 -4.66 0.16 -5.84
CA VAL A 155 -3.58 1.13 -5.62
C VAL A 155 -2.31 0.63 -6.28
N GLY A 156 -1.52 1.54 -6.85
CA GLY A 156 -0.23 1.21 -7.44
C GLY A 156 0.49 2.45 -7.95
N ASN A 157 1.55 2.24 -8.68
CA ASN A 157 2.21 3.26 -9.49
C ASN A 157 2.16 2.85 -10.97
N GLU A 158 2.69 3.67 -11.85
CA GLU A 158 2.70 3.41 -13.29
C GLU A 158 3.48 2.15 -13.66
N GLU A 159 4.61 1.90 -13.01
CA GLU A 159 5.44 0.72 -13.22
C GLU A 159 4.71 -0.56 -12.79
N ASP A 160 3.98 -0.50 -11.68
CA ASP A 160 3.16 -1.63 -11.22
C ASP A 160 2.04 -1.96 -12.23
N ALA A 161 1.35 -0.96 -12.77
CA ALA A 161 0.29 -1.16 -13.76
C ALA A 161 0.82 -1.77 -15.05
N GLU A 162 1.98 -1.33 -15.53
CA GLU A 162 2.62 -1.88 -16.72
C GLU A 162 3.09 -3.33 -16.47
N LYS A 163 3.90 -3.56 -15.46
CA LYS A 163 4.55 -4.86 -15.21
C LYS A 163 3.58 -5.94 -14.75
N VAL A 164 2.60 -5.58 -13.92
CA VAL A 164 1.66 -6.55 -13.35
C VAL A 164 0.46 -6.78 -14.27
N LEU A 165 -0.03 -5.74 -14.94
CA LEU A 165 -1.27 -5.82 -15.71
C LEU A 165 -1.05 -5.71 -17.22
N GLY A 166 0.11 -5.23 -17.63
CA GLY A 166 0.40 -4.92 -19.04
C GLY A 166 -0.37 -3.71 -19.54
N ILE A 167 -0.78 -2.82 -18.64
CA ILE A 167 -1.50 -1.59 -18.97
C ILE A 167 -0.47 -0.47 -19.10
N GLN A 168 -0.21 -0.06 -20.33
CA GLN A 168 0.66 1.07 -20.65
C GLN A 168 -0.18 2.28 -21.03
N SER A 169 0.31 3.47 -20.72
CA SER A 169 -0.18 4.71 -21.31
C SER A 169 0.44 4.91 -22.69
N ASN A 170 -0.35 5.35 -23.66
CA ASN A 170 0.14 5.61 -25.01
C ASN A 170 1.11 6.81 -25.09
N ASP A 171 1.19 7.64 -24.04
CA ASP A 171 1.91 8.93 -24.04
C ASP A 171 2.89 9.09 -22.85
N THR A 172 3.18 8.05 -22.08
CA THR A 172 4.14 8.15 -20.97
C THR A 172 5.53 7.74 -21.44
N ASP A 173 6.41 8.71 -21.54
CA ASP A 173 7.85 8.46 -21.56
C ASP A 173 8.32 8.36 -20.10
N VAL A 174 8.28 7.15 -19.56
CA VAL A 174 8.68 6.83 -18.16
C VAL A 174 10.15 7.21 -17.92
N GLU A 175 10.97 7.20 -18.97
CA GLU A 175 12.40 7.54 -18.88
C GLU A 175 12.64 9.04 -18.67
N THR A 176 11.75 9.92 -19.14
CA THR A 176 11.92 11.38 -19.02
C THR A 176 11.32 11.97 -17.75
N GLY A 177 10.59 11.18 -16.94
CA GLY A 177 10.01 11.63 -15.67
C GLY A 177 8.97 12.76 -15.80
N LYS A 178 8.48 13.05 -17.01
CA LYS A 178 7.40 14.02 -17.22
C LYS A 178 6.06 13.38 -16.97
N LEU A 179 5.38 13.84 -15.92
CA LEU A 179 4.04 13.42 -15.54
C LEU A 179 3.01 13.82 -16.60
N ASN A 180 2.61 12.86 -17.44
CA ASN A 180 1.46 13.05 -18.31
C ASN A 180 0.16 12.66 -17.60
N LYS A 181 -0.57 13.65 -17.06
CA LYS A 181 -1.81 13.42 -16.30
C LYS A 181 -2.87 12.64 -17.08
N SER A 182 -2.98 12.86 -18.39
CA SER A 182 -3.95 12.15 -19.24
C SER A 182 -3.61 10.67 -19.37
N GLY A 183 -2.34 10.32 -19.47
CA GLY A 183 -1.87 8.94 -19.53
C GLY A 183 -2.17 8.16 -18.26
N TYR A 184 -1.92 8.75 -17.09
CA TYR A 184 -2.25 8.11 -15.81
C TYR A 184 -3.75 7.93 -15.59
N GLN A 185 -4.56 8.92 -16.04
CA GLN A 185 -6.01 8.80 -16.02
C GLN A 185 -6.49 7.62 -16.87
N GLU A 186 -5.91 7.43 -18.07
CA GLU A 186 -6.25 6.32 -18.96
C GLU A 186 -5.88 4.96 -18.32
N VAL A 187 -4.70 4.86 -17.70
CA VAL A 187 -4.26 3.65 -16.99
C VAL A 187 -5.24 3.30 -15.87
N ALA A 188 -5.57 4.25 -14.99
CA ALA A 188 -6.50 4.02 -13.88
C ALA A 188 -7.90 3.66 -14.37
N LYS A 189 -8.38 4.32 -15.43
CA LYS A 189 -9.65 3.99 -16.08
C LYS A 189 -9.66 2.55 -16.59
N ARG A 190 -8.61 2.11 -17.29
CA ARG A 190 -8.48 0.72 -17.78
C ARG A 190 -8.44 -0.30 -16.64
N ILE A 191 -7.78 -0.01 -15.52
CA ILE A 191 -7.82 -0.89 -14.34
C ILE A 191 -9.26 -1.09 -13.89
N CYS A 192 -10.02 -0.01 -13.76
CA CYS A 192 -11.43 -0.10 -13.36
C CYS A 192 -12.27 -0.85 -14.38
N GLU A 193 -12.12 -0.57 -15.67
CA GLU A 193 -12.89 -1.22 -16.75
C GLU A 193 -12.59 -2.72 -16.88
N TRP A 194 -11.31 -3.13 -16.74
CA TRP A 194 -10.91 -4.51 -16.96
C TRP A 194 -11.21 -5.42 -15.76
N PHE A 195 -11.15 -4.86 -14.55
CA PHE A 195 -11.27 -5.65 -13.32
C PHE A 195 -12.52 -5.32 -12.48
N GLY A 196 -13.27 -4.30 -12.84
CA GLY A 196 -14.48 -3.92 -12.11
C GLY A 196 -14.21 -3.16 -10.80
N CYS A 197 -13.00 -2.64 -10.60
CA CYS A 197 -12.70 -1.80 -9.44
C CYS A 197 -13.56 -0.52 -9.47
N SER A 198 -14.14 -0.15 -8.33
CA SER A 198 -14.86 1.11 -8.20
C SER A 198 -13.94 2.32 -8.24
N LYS A 199 -12.69 2.14 -7.77
CA LYS A 199 -11.67 3.19 -7.75
C LYS A 199 -10.28 2.63 -8.06
N ALA A 200 -9.46 3.45 -8.73
CA ALA A 200 -8.04 3.17 -8.92
C ALA A 200 -7.22 4.41 -8.54
N ALA A 201 -6.22 4.23 -7.67
CA ALA A 201 -5.32 5.29 -7.23
C ALA A 201 -3.90 5.03 -7.69
N ILE A 202 -3.26 6.04 -8.28
CA ILE A 202 -1.89 5.96 -8.79
C ILE A 202 -1.04 7.03 -8.10
N THR A 203 0.05 6.59 -7.46
CA THR A 203 1.06 7.51 -6.92
C THR A 203 1.97 7.98 -8.03
N LEU A 204 2.25 9.29 -8.06
CA LEU A 204 3.03 9.97 -9.07
C LEU A 204 4.30 10.52 -8.43
N ARG A 205 5.46 10.06 -8.89
CA ARG A 205 6.74 10.44 -8.33
C ARG A 205 7.66 11.01 -9.39
N GLU A 206 8.13 12.23 -9.18
CA GLU A 206 9.26 12.79 -9.92
C GLU A 206 10.55 12.61 -9.11
N SER A 207 11.52 11.88 -9.66
CA SER A 207 12.77 11.59 -8.98
C SER A 207 13.86 12.58 -9.38
N TYR A 208 14.11 13.61 -8.55
CA TYR A 208 15.21 14.55 -8.79
C TYR A 208 16.56 14.01 -8.29
N SER A 209 16.51 13.29 -7.16
CA SER A 209 17.66 12.57 -6.60
C SER A 209 17.18 11.50 -5.62
N ALA A 210 18.10 10.72 -5.04
CA ALA A 210 17.77 9.78 -3.97
C ALA A 210 17.18 10.46 -2.72
N SER A 211 17.48 11.75 -2.51
CA SER A 211 17.07 12.53 -1.35
C SER A 211 15.99 13.57 -1.65
N ARG A 212 15.61 13.81 -2.90
CA ARG A 212 14.61 14.81 -3.26
C ARG A 212 13.68 14.30 -4.33
N ASN A 213 12.38 14.37 -4.09
CA ASN A 213 11.34 13.91 -5.00
C ASN A 213 10.18 14.90 -5.06
N GLY A 214 9.58 15.06 -6.25
CA GLY A 214 8.21 15.54 -6.40
C GLY A 214 7.26 14.38 -6.06
N TRP A 215 6.21 14.67 -5.29
CA TRP A 215 5.27 13.66 -4.82
C TRP A 215 3.83 14.15 -4.98
N SER A 216 3.07 13.44 -5.77
CA SER A 216 1.64 13.68 -5.96
C SER A 216 0.92 12.35 -6.23
N ALA A 217 -0.38 12.38 -6.42
CA ALA A 217 -1.16 11.20 -6.74
C ALA A 217 -2.44 11.57 -7.49
N MET A 218 -3.07 10.56 -8.08
CA MET A 218 -4.41 10.68 -8.64
C MET A 218 -5.31 9.55 -8.16
N LEU A 219 -6.60 9.81 -8.11
CA LEU A 219 -7.68 8.87 -7.87
C LEU A 219 -8.66 8.92 -9.04
N PHE A 220 -8.91 7.80 -9.68
CA PHE A 220 -9.99 7.67 -10.66
C PHE A 220 -11.19 7.01 -9.99
N ASP A 221 -12.36 7.58 -10.17
CA ASP A 221 -13.64 7.05 -9.71
C ASP A 221 -14.44 6.56 -10.91
N ALA A 222 -14.72 5.25 -10.95
CA ALA A 222 -15.41 4.61 -12.06
C ALA A 222 -16.91 4.94 -12.10
N GLU A 223 -17.52 5.32 -10.96
CA GLU A 223 -18.94 5.66 -10.91
C GLU A 223 -19.20 6.97 -11.62
N CYS A 224 -18.44 8.01 -11.33
CA CYS A 224 -18.59 9.32 -11.97
C CYS A 224 -17.67 9.53 -13.21
N GLN A 225 -16.81 8.55 -13.53
CA GLN A 225 -15.86 8.61 -14.66
C GLN A 225 -14.92 9.82 -14.56
N GLN A 226 -14.50 10.19 -13.36
CA GLN A 226 -13.69 11.38 -13.11
C GLN A 226 -12.37 11.05 -12.40
N ALA A 227 -11.31 11.77 -12.80
CA ALA A 227 -10.02 11.75 -12.14
C ALA A 227 -9.83 12.96 -11.23
N TYR A 228 -9.30 12.72 -10.04
CA TYR A 228 -8.97 13.70 -9.02
C TYR A 228 -7.47 13.70 -8.80
N PHE A 229 -6.81 14.84 -8.83
CA PHE A 229 -5.38 14.98 -8.65
C PHE A 229 -5.08 15.73 -7.36
N SER A 230 -4.12 15.23 -6.59
CA SER A 230 -3.64 15.94 -5.42
C SER A 230 -2.73 17.12 -5.78
N LYS A 231 -2.43 17.93 -4.77
CA LYS A 231 -1.28 18.84 -4.81
C LYS A 231 0.01 18.05 -5.00
N GLU A 232 0.99 18.73 -5.55
CA GLU A 232 2.37 18.24 -5.62
C GLU A 232 3.17 18.78 -4.44
N TYR A 233 3.95 17.89 -3.80
CA TYR A 233 4.85 18.22 -2.71
C TYR A 233 6.30 17.99 -3.13
N ASP A 234 7.17 18.96 -2.89
CA ASP A 234 8.63 18.83 -3.01
C ASP A 234 9.18 18.26 -1.70
N ILE A 235 9.63 17.02 -1.73
CA ILE A 235 9.99 16.27 -0.53
C ILE A 235 11.50 16.12 -0.39
N GLN A 236 12.05 16.51 0.77
CA GLN A 236 13.36 16.07 1.23
C GLN A 236 13.20 14.73 1.95
N VAL A 237 13.64 13.65 1.30
CA VAL A 237 13.44 12.28 1.77
C VAL A 237 14.44 11.97 2.89
N VAL A 238 13.93 11.69 4.08
CA VAL A 238 14.67 11.11 5.22
C VAL A 238 14.64 9.59 5.14
N ASP A 239 13.45 9.02 4.89
CA ASP A 239 13.26 7.58 4.66
C ASP A 239 12.04 7.33 3.78
N ARG A 240 12.26 6.57 2.70
CA ARG A 240 11.18 6.28 1.74
C ARG A 240 10.38 5.02 2.06
N VAL A 241 10.85 4.19 3.00
CA VAL A 241 10.17 2.95 3.36
C VAL A 241 8.81 3.28 4.01
N GLY A 242 7.76 2.59 3.58
CA GLY A 242 6.40 2.82 4.07
C GLY A 242 5.69 4.05 3.50
N GLY A 243 6.29 4.74 2.49
CA GLY A 243 5.63 5.87 1.82
C GLY A 243 4.35 5.44 1.09
N GLY A 244 4.39 4.38 0.28
CA GLY A 244 3.23 3.78 -0.38
C GLY A 244 2.19 3.26 0.63
N ASP A 245 2.65 2.54 1.68
CA ASP A 245 1.78 2.07 2.77
C ASP A 245 1.03 3.21 3.47
N SER A 246 1.70 4.36 3.66
CA SER A 246 1.10 5.54 4.28
C SER A 246 0.10 6.23 3.36
N PHE A 247 0.38 6.25 2.06
CA PHE A 247 -0.56 6.72 1.04
C PHE A 247 -1.83 5.87 1.06
N THR A 248 -1.67 4.55 0.96
CA THR A 248 -2.78 3.62 0.94
C THR A 248 -3.61 3.69 2.23
N ALA A 249 -2.96 3.80 3.38
CA ALA A 249 -3.66 3.99 4.66
C ALA A 249 -4.46 5.30 4.70
N GLY A 250 -3.87 6.40 4.22
CA GLY A 250 -4.56 7.70 4.13
C GLY A 250 -5.76 7.65 3.20
N LEU A 251 -5.65 6.94 2.08
CA LEU A 251 -6.76 6.73 1.14
C LEU A 251 -7.89 5.92 1.79
N ILE A 252 -7.56 4.75 2.40
CA ILE A 252 -8.53 3.90 3.09
C ILE A 252 -9.25 4.67 4.19
N TYR A 253 -8.51 5.37 5.06
CA TYR A 253 -9.09 6.22 6.10
C TYR A 253 -10.08 7.23 5.54
N SER A 254 -9.72 7.90 4.47
CA SER A 254 -10.56 8.93 3.86
C SER A 254 -11.82 8.35 3.22
N LEU A 255 -11.74 7.18 2.59
CA LEU A 255 -12.89 6.50 2.00
C LEU A 255 -13.84 5.95 3.09
N ILE A 256 -13.32 5.37 4.17
CA ILE A 256 -14.13 4.90 5.32
C ILE A 256 -14.85 6.09 6.00
N THR A 257 -14.16 7.22 6.14
CA THR A 257 -14.75 8.42 6.77
C THR A 257 -15.55 9.29 5.80
N ALA A 258 -15.89 8.77 4.63
CA ALA A 258 -16.74 9.40 3.61
C ALA A 258 -16.29 10.82 3.19
N LYS A 259 -14.98 11.07 3.13
CA LYS A 259 -14.43 12.29 2.53
C LYS A 259 -14.75 12.32 1.02
N SER A 260 -14.82 13.51 0.43
CA SER A 260 -14.93 13.62 -1.02
C SER A 260 -13.70 12.98 -1.71
N ASN A 261 -13.82 12.54 -2.96
CA ASN A 261 -12.70 11.95 -3.70
C ASN A 261 -11.49 12.91 -3.79
N GLN A 262 -11.73 14.22 -3.91
CA GLN A 262 -10.67 15.23 -3.90
C GLN A 262 -10.00 15.31 -2.52
N ASP A 263 -10.76 15.34 -1.44
CA ASP A 263 -10.19 15.38 -0.09
C ASP A 263 -9.48 14.07 0.25
N ALA A 264 -9.98 12.94 -0.25
CA ALA A 264 -9.36 11.64 -0.03
C ALA A 264 -7.96 11.56 -0.67
N ILE A 265 -7.81 12.00 -1.91
CA ILE A 265 -6.50 11.96 -2.58
C ILE A 265 -5.53 13.00 -1.99
N GLU A 266 -6.01 14.16 -1.58
CA GLU A 266 -5.19 15.16 -0.87
C GLU A 266 -4.69 14.62 0.47
N PHE A 267 -5.56 13.99 1.27
CA PHE A 267 -5.19 13.41 2.56
C PHE A 267 -4.18 12.27 2.39
N ALA A 268 -4.42 11.35 1.47
CA ALA A 268 -3.53 10.22 1.19
C ALA A 268 -2.12 10.68 0.79
N THR A 269 -2.05 11.67 -0.11
CA THR A 269 -0.78 12.22 -0.58
C THR A 269 -0.04 12.98 0.52
N ALA A 270 -0.75 13.78 1.32
CA ALA A 270 -0.16 14.52 2.44
C ALA A 270 0.36 13.58 3.55
N ALA A 271 -0.39 12.52 3.89
CA ALA A 271 0.03 11.49 4.85
C ALA A 271 1.33 10.80 4.40
N SER A 272 1.42 10.44 3.13
CA SER A 272 2.62 9.87 2.53
C SER A 272 3.79 10.86 2.49
N CYS A 273 3.53 12.13 2.15
CA CYS A 273 4.53 13.19 2.18
C CYS A 273 5.19 13.29 3.56
N LEU A 274 4.39 13.35 4.63
CA LEU A 274 4.90 13.41 6.00
C LEU A 274 5.69 12.16 6.39
N LYS A 275 5.27 10.96 5.94
CA LYS A 275 6.01 9.72 6.19
C LYS A 275 7.43 9.77 5.64
N HIS A 276 7.64 10.35 4.48
CA HIS A 276 8.98 10.46 3.89
C HIS A 276 9.96 11.30 4.73
N THR A 277 9.47 12.09 5.68
CA THR A 277 10.27 12.90 6.60
C THR A 277 10.62 12.19 7.91
N MET A 278 10.23 10.91 8.07
CA MET A 278 10.43 10.12 9.29
C MET A 278 11.27 8.88 9.00
N GLU A 279 12.13 8.52 9.94
CA GLU A 279 12.88 7.26 9.88
C GLU A 279 12.03 6.05 10.26
N GLY A 280 12.35 4.91 9.64
CA GLY A 280 11.73 3.61 9.87
C GLY A 280 10.41 3.44 9.10
N ASP A 281 9.81 2.25 9.19
CA ASP A 281 8.64 1.85 8.39
C ASP A 281 7.34 2.53 8.83
N PHE A 282 7.22 2.84 10.12
CA PHE A 282 5.96 3.28 10.70
C PHE A 282 5.72 4.76 10.49
N ASN A 283 4.59 5.08 9.90
CA ASN A 283 4.07 6.43 9.89
C ASN A 283 3.49 6.77 11.28
N ARG A 284 3.97 7.86 11.88
CA ARG A 284 3.61 8.30 13.23
C ARG A 284 2.76 9.57 13.24
N VAL A 285 2.28 10.00 12.08
CA VAL A 285 1.45 11.21 11.99
C VAL A 285 0.00 10.92 12.40
N THR A 286 -0.63 11.93 12.94
CA THR A 286 -2.06 11.95 13.26
C THR A 286 -2.86 12.57 12.12
N VAL A 287 -4.20 12.46 12.19
CA VAL A 287 -5.10 13.17 11.27
C VAL A 287 -4.86 14.68 11.29
N GLU A 288 -4.64 15.25 12.49
CA GLU A 288 -4.40 16.68 12.66
C GLU A 288 -3.12 17.13 11.95
N ASP A 289 -2.04 16.33 12.01
CA ASP A 289 -0.79 16.64 11.32
C ASP A 289 -0.98 16.70 9.81
N VAL A 290 -1.73 15.72 9.26
CA VAL A 290 -2.02 15.64 7.83
C VAL A 290 -2.89 16.82 7.38
N GLU A 291 -3.97 17.12 8.10
CA GLU A 291 -4.85 18.24 7.78
C GLU A 291 -4.14 19.59 7.87
N LYS A 292 -3.21 19.70 8.81
CA LYS A 292 -2.38 20.90 8.94
C LYS A 292 -1.48 21.11 7.75
N LEU A 293 -0.84 20.04 7.25
CA LEU A 293 -0.04 20.10 6.02
C LEU A 293 -0.90 20.53 4.82
N ILE A 294 -2.08 19.95 4.65
CA ILE A 294 -2.99 20.30 3.56
C ILE A 294 -3.36 21.79 3.60
N LYS A 295 -3.69 22.33 4.78
CA LYS A 295 -4.10 23.73 4.99
C LYS A 295 -2.95 24.72 4.84
N SER A 296 -1.75 24.39 5.37
CA SER A 296 -0.62 25.32 5.44
C SER A 296 0.31 25.29 4.24
N GLY A 297 0.17 24.29 3.36
CA GLY A 297 1.10 24.08 2.25
C GLY A 297 2.55 23.76 2.68
N GLY A 298 2.76 23.38 3.96
CA GLY A 298 4.06 22.88 4.41
C GLY A 298 5.10 23.96 4.74
N SER A 299 4.72 25.03 5.43
CA SER A 299 5.64 26.13 5.76
C SER A 299 6.82 25.74 6.67
N GLY A 300 6.82 24.54 7.28
CA GLY A 300 7.87 24.06 8.18
C GLY A 300 8.08 24.88 9.45
N ARG A 301 7.20 25.82 9.77
CA ARG A 301 7.32 26.67 10.97
C ARG A 301 7.06 25.86 12.24
N VAL A 302 7.85 26.15 13.28
CA VAL A 302 7.66 25.54 14.61
C VAL A 302 6.25 25.80 15.11
N VAL A 303 5.56 24.75 15.49
CA VAL A 303 4.25 24.80 16.17
C VAL A 303 4.54 24.83 17.67
N ARG A 304 4.04 25.85 18.34
CA ARG A 304 4.14 26.01 19.80
C ARG A 304 2.78 25.89 20.45
#